data_5448c342924425850718673a8480e090
#
_entry.id   5448c342924425850718673a8480e090
#
_cell.length_a   1.000
_cell.length_b   1.000
_cell.length_c   1.000
_cell.angle_alpha   90.00
_cell.angle_beta   90.00
_cell.angle_gamma   90.00
#
_symmetry.space_group_name_H-M   'P 1'
#
loop_
_entity.id
_entity.type
_entity.pdbx_description
1 polymer ?
#
loop_
_entity_poly.entity_id
_entity_poly.type
_entity_poly.pdbx_seq_one_letter_code
_entity_poly.pdbx_strand_id
1 'polypeptide(L)'
;MSHTINADATILNHLPQNFQNALPSAVADQLANLEAGSKMWLLPPLVDLCARLREPGQQQHGTLESEGRAARANGFLHVVIPPDTNPILENGSLLKGLRERALEDGGIYLHILGALTAGLEGERPSNIAGLKKGGCIAVSNARRPFQNDLVLLRTLEYAATFGMKVFFYPDEPSLSGDGVAHEGYIASY
;
A
#
# COMPACT_ATOMS: atom_id res chain seq x y z
N MET A 1 14.06 2.95 -13.68
CA MET A 1 14.95 2.67 -14.82
C MET A 1 14.90 1.18 -15.07
N SER A 2 14.55 0.76 -16.27
CA SER A 2 14.58 -0.65 -16.67
C SER A 2 15.92 -0.93 -17.35
N HIS A 3 16.59 -2.00 -16.97
CA HIS A 3 17.81 -2.44 -17.61
C HIS A 3 17.53 -3.75 -18.36
N THR A 4 17.81 -3.76 -19.64
CA THR A 4 17.81 -5.02 -20.44
C THR A 4 19.18 -5.64 -20.28
N ILE A 5 19.25 -6.85 -19.78
CA ILE A 5 20.49 -7.59 -19.59
C ILE A 5 20.50 -8.73 -20.61
N ASN A 6 21.53 -8.77 -21.47
CA ASN A 6 21.80 -9.94 -22.32
C ASN A 6 22.58 -10.96 -21.49
N ALA A 7 22.07 -12.17 -21.41
CA ALA A 7 22.64 -13.25 -20.63
C ALA A 7 23.87 -13.89 -21.36
N ASP A 8 24.92 -13.10 -21.59
CA ASP A 8 26.22 -13.65 -21.90
C ASP A 8 27.10 -13.50 -20.66
N ALA A 9 27.33 -14.66 -20.02
CA ALA A 9 28.24 -14.88 -18.89
C ALA A 9 28.16 -13.82 -17.74
N THR A 10 27.50 -14.18 -16.66
CA THR A 10 27.46 -13.47 -15.38
C THR A 10 26.69 -12.16 -15.35
N ILE A 11 25.36 -12.25 -15.53
CA ILE A 11 24.39 -11.15 -15.29
C ILE A 11 24.68 -10.40 -13.99
N LEU A 12 25.13 -11.11 -12.95
CA LEU A 12 25.51 -10.53 -11.66
C LEU A 12 26.60 -9.45 -11.79
N ASN A 13 27.55 -9.62 -12.69
CA ASN A 13 28.66 -8.67 -12.86
C ASN A 13 28.25 -7.36 -13.57
N HIS A 14 27.09 -7.34 -14.21
CA HIS A 14 26.55 -6.14 -14.87
C HIS A 14 25.61 -5.33 -13.96
N LEU A 15 25.23 -5.87 -12.79
CA LEU A 15 24.44 -5.14 -11.82
C LEU A 15 25.32 -4.18 -11.03
N PRO A 16 24.82 -3.00 -10.65
CA PRO A 16 25.51 -2.12 -9.72
C PRO A 16 25.88 -2.86 -8.42
N GLN A 17 27.05 -2.59 -7.85
CA GLN A 17 27.61 -3.33 -6.70
C GLN A 17 26.66 -3.33 -5.48
N ASN A 18 25.99 -2.21 -5.25
CA ASN A 18 24.97 -2.09 -4.19
C ASN A 18 23.77 -3.01 -4.42
N PHE A 19 23.46 -3.33 -5.67
CA PHE A 19 22.37 -4.24 -6.04
C PHE A 19 22.81 -5.71 -5.86
N GLN A 20 24.05 -6.05 -6.28
CA GLN A 20 24.61 -7.40 -6.10
C GLN A 20 24.61 -7.80 -4.63
N ASN A 21 25.01 -6.87 -3.76
CA ASN A 21 25.08 -7.09 -2.30
C ASN A 21 23.70 -7.18 -1.62
N ALA A 22 22.66 -6.68 -2.26
CA ALA A 22 21.30 -6.70 -1.74
C ALA A 22 20.44 -7.85 -2.27
N LEU A 23 20.92 -8.62 -3.26
CA LEU A 23 20.16 -9.74 -3.83
C LEU A 23 20.09 -10.91 -2.85
N PRO A 24 18.87 -11.44 -2.58
CA PRO A 24 18.74 -12.72 -1.89
C PRO A 24 19.51 -13.84 -2.64
N SER A 25 20.14 -14.75 -1.92
CA SER A 25 20.93 -15.85 -2.51
C SER A 25 20.12 -16.67 -3.54
N ALA A 26 18.86 -16.96 -3.23
CA ALA A 26 17.97 -17.69 -4.14
C ALA A 26 17.76 -16.98 -5.49
N VAL A 27 17.76 -15.65 -5.52
CA VAL A 27 17.67 -14.87 -6.76
C VAL A 27 19.01 -14.86 -7.49
N ALA A 28 20.12 -14.77 -6.76
CA ALA A 28 21.46 -14.84 -7.32
C ALA A 28 21.70 -16.20 -8.00
N ASP A 29 21.26 -17.31 -7.36
CA ASP A 29 21.34 -18.65 -7.91
C ASP A 29 20.48 -18.83 -9.17
N GLN A 30 19.28 -18.27 -9.22
CA GLN A 30 18.42 -18.28 -10.40
C GLN A 30 19.06 -17.50 -11.56
N LEU A 31 19.68 -16.33 -11.26
CA LEU A 31 20.39 -15.54 -12.27
C LEU A 31 21.63 -16.24 -12.82
N ALA A 32 22.34 -16.99 -11.98
CA ALA A 32 23.52 -17.75 -12.37
C ALA A 32 23.20 -18.96 -13.29
N ASN A 33 21.96 -19.48 -13.19
CA ASN A 33 21.53 -20.67 -13.95
C ASN A 33 20.73 -20.33 -15.22
N LEU A 34 20.71 -19.08 -15.66
CA LEU A 34 20.05 -18.69 -16.90
C LEU A 34 20.83 -19.19 -18.12
N GLU A 35 20.08 -19.73 -19.08
CA GLU A 35 20.67 -20.16 -20.37
C GLU A 35 21.23 -18.96 -21.15
N ALA A 36 22.39 -19.15 -21.78
CA ALA A 36 22.99 -18.13 -22.65
C ALA A 36 22.01 -17.74 -23.77
N GLY A 37 21.83 -16.43 -23.98
CA GLY A 37 20.90 -15.91 -24.97
C GLY A 37 19.48 -15.60 -24.43
N SER A 38 19.17 -15.92 -23.18
CA SER A 38 17.91 -15.52 -22.55
C SER A 38 17.84 -13.99 -22.40
N LYS A 39 16.72 -13.40 -22.78
CA LYS A 39 16.43 -11.98 -22.52
C LYS A 39 15.67 -11.87 -21.22
N MET A 40 16.22 -11.13 -20.27
CA MET A 40 15.58 -10.87 -18.98
C MET A 40 15.40 -9.38 -18.75
N TRP A 41 14.31 -9.04 -18.08
CA TRP A 41 14.05 -7.69 -17.60
C TRP A 41 14.20 -7.67 -16.08
N LEU A 42 15.12 -6.86 -15.58
CA LEU A 42 15.20 -6.56 -14.15
C LEU A 42 14.41 -5.28 -13.89
N LEU A 43 13.34 -5.41 -13.13
CA LEU A 43 12.47 -4.31 -12.76
C LEU A 43 12.49 -4.11 -11.24
N PRO A 44 12.34 -2.88 -10.74
CA PRO A 44 12.04 -2.69 -9.32
C PRO A 44 10.71 -3.38 -8.99
N PRO A 45 10.53 -3.82 -7.74
CA PRO A 45 9.27 -4.42 -7.32
C PRO A 45 8.11 -3.44 -7.52
N LEU A 46 6.94 -3.98 -7.82
CA LEU A 46 5.72 -3.21 -7.95
C LEU A 46 5.22 -2.77 -6.58
N VAL A 47 4.50 -1.65 -6.57
CA VAL A 47 3.88 -1.07 -5.39
C VAL A 47 2.37 -1.00 -5.60
N ASP A 48 1.59 -1.62 -4.72
CA ASP A 48 0.14 -1.42 -4.68
C ASP A 48 -0.19 -0.34 -3.64
N LEU A 49 -0.78 0.75 -4.07
CA LEU A 49 -1.09 1.90 -3.21
C LEU A 49 -2.39 1.76 -2.43
N CYS A 50 -3.22 0.76 -2.69
CA CYS A 50 -4.51 0.58 -2.01
C CYS A 50 -5.01 -0.86 -2.07
N ALA A 51 -4.27 -1.81 -1.49
CA ALA A 51 -4.68 -3.19 -1.40
C ALA A 51 -5.54 -3.46 -0.16
N ARG A 52 -6.56 -4.28 -0.32
CA ARG A 52 -7.38 -4.77 0.80
C ARG A 52 -7.00 -6.19 1.13
N LEU A 53 -6.06 -6.38 2.06
CA LEU A 53 -5.53 -7.69 2.46
C LEU A 53 -6.49 -8.48 3.39
N ARG A 54 -7.69 -7.92 3.66
CA ARG A 54 -8.74 -8.53 4.51
C ARG A 54 -8.39 -8.74 5.97
N GLU A 55 -7.15 -8.65 6.35
CA GLU A 55 -6.68 -8.71 7.72
C GLU A 55 -6.12 -7.33 8.14
N PRO A 56 -6.50 -6.84 9.34
CA PRO A 56 -7.36 -7.47 10.34
C PRO A 56 -8.87 -7.39 10.04
N GLY A 57 -9.63 -8.36 10.56
CA GLY A 57 -11.09 -8.30 10.68
C GLY A 57 -11.89 -9.13 9.69
N GLN A 58 -11.32 -9.54 8.56
CA GLN A 58 -11.98 -10.34 7.53
C GLN A 58 -11.11 -11.53 7.08
N GLN A 59 -10.45 -12.18 8.03
CA GLN A 59 -9.47 -13.25 7.77
C GLN A 59 -10.08 -14.46 7.03
N GLN A 60 -11.40 -14.63 7.13
CA GLN A 60 -12.14 -15.66 6.37
C GLN A 60 -12.11 -15.43 4.85
N HIS A 61 -11.82 -14.20 4.39
CA HIS A 61 -11.72 -13.86 2.98
C HIS A 61 -10.27 -13.75 2.49
N GLY A 62 -9.30 -13.63 3.40
CA GLY A 62 -7.89 -13.53 3.10
C GLY A 62 -7.08 -13.19 4.34
N THR A 63 -5.84 -13.66 4.39
CA THR A 63 -4.89 -13.39 5.47
C THR A 63 -3.69 -12.63 4.96
N LEU A 64 -2.89 -12.03 5.85
CA LEU A 64 -1.61 -11.42 5.47
C LEU A 64 -0.70 -12.42 4.76
N GLU A 65 -0.77 -13.71 5.15
CA GLU A 65 -0.02 -14.77 4.49
C GLU A 65 -0.51 -15.04 3.06
N SER A 66 -1.82 -15.31 2.88
CA SER A 66 -2.37 -15.69 1.58
C SER A 66 -2.29 -14.55 0.56
N GLU A 67 -2.70 -13.35 0.96
CA GLU A 67 -2.70 -12.16 0.12
C GLU A 67 -1.27 -11.66 -0.13
N GLY A 68 -0.39 -11.72 0.87
CA GLY A 68 1.01 -11.39 0.71
C GLY A 68 1.73 -12.33 -0.25
N ARG A 69 1.46 -13.63 -0.16
CA ARG A 69 1.98 -14.63 -1.11
C ARG A 69 1.51 -14.36 -2.52
N ALA A 70 0.22 -14.05 -2.71
CA ALA A 70 -0.34 -13.72 -4.01
C ALA A 70 0.27 -12.43 -4.59
N ALA A 71 0.41 -11.38 -3.77
CA ALA A 71 1.04 -10.12 -4.17
C ALA A 71 2.48 -10.36 -4.63
N ARG A 72 3.28 -11.06 -3.81
CA ARG A 72 4.68 -11.36 -4.11
C ARG A 72 4.84 -12.19 -5.38
N ALA A 73 3.98 -13.20 -5.59
CA ALA A 73 4.00 -14.03 -6.79
C ALA A 73 3.77 -13.23 -8.08
N ASN A 74 3.11 -12.07 -7.97
CA ASN A 74 2.84 -11.15 -9.07
C ASN A 74 3.78 -9.92 -9.08
N GLY A 75 4.88 -9.94 -8.32
CA GLY A 75 5.91 -8.90 -8.32
C GLY A 75 5.64 -7.71 -7.40
N PHE A 76 4.55 -7.71 -6.62
CA PHE A 76 4.26 -6.68 -5.64
C PHE A 76 4.95 -7.00 -4.31
N LEU A 77 5.96 -6.21 -3.94
CA LEU A 77 6.64 -6.34 -2.65
C LEU A 77 6.24 -5.26 -1.64
N HIS A 78 5.80 -4.11 -2.13
CA HIS A 78 5.31 -3.01 -1.30
C HIS A 78 3.80 -2.87 -1.46
N VAL A 79 3.09 -2.99 -0.35
CA VAL A 79 1.63 -2.97 -0.34
C VAL A 79 1.14 -1.97 0.69
N VAL A 80 0.24 -1.08 0.28
CA VAL A 80 -0.36 -0.07 1.15
C VAL A 80 -1.78 -0.48 1.47
N ILE A 81 -2.11 -0.58 2.77
CA ILE A 81 -3.48 -0.89 3.21
C ILE A 81 -4.20 0.37 3.68
N PRO A 82 -5.48 0.55 3.29
CA PRO A 82 -6.33 1.60 3.82
C PRO A 82 -6.77 1.30 5.27
N PRO A 83 -7.24 2.32 6.02
CA PRO A 83 -7.55 2.18 7.44
C PRO A 83 -8.89 1.51 7.74
N ASP A 84 -9.74 1.23 6.74
CA ASP A 84 -11.08 0.69 6.86
C ASP A 84 -11.12 -0.83 7.15
N THR A 85 -10.28 -1.24 8.07
CA THR A 85 -10.21 -2.61 8.62
C THR A 85 -11.06 -2.73 9.88
N ASN A 86 -11.11 -3.92 10.48
CA ASN A 86 -11.76 -4.15 11.75
C ASN A 86 -10.78 -4.86 12.73
N PRO A 87 -10.26 -4.18 13.75
CA PRO A 87 -10.54 -2.77 14.09
C PRO A 87 -9.95 -1.77 13.06
N ILE A 88 -10.50 -0.56 13.06
CA ILE A 88 -9.99 0.57 12.26
C ILE A 88 -8.55 0.88 12.68
N LEU A 89 -7.70 1.18 11.70
CA LEU A 89 -6.28 1.49 11.96
C LEU A 89 -6.11 2.95 12.42
N GLU A 90 -6.57 3.22 13.63
CA GLU A 90 -6.46 4.54 14.28
C GLU A 90 -5.52 4.53 15.51
N ASN A 91 -4.99 3.37 15.89
CA ASN A 91 -4.09 3.22 17.02
C ASN A 91 -2.69 2.78 16.56
N GLY A 92 -1.71 3.65 16.75
CA GLY A 92 -0.32 3.42 16.34
C GLY A 92 0.34 2.18 16.95
N SER A 93 -0.14 1.69 18.10
CA SER A 93 0.45 0.50 18.75
C SER A 93 0.21 -0.81 17.99
N LEU A 94 -0.88 -0.90 17.23
CA LEU A 94 -1.22 -2.10 16.45
C LEU A 94 -0.41 -2.23 15.16
N LEU A 95 0.12 -1.12 14.66
CA LEU A 95 0.69 -1.05 13.32
C LEU A 95 2.01 -1.81 13.18
N LYS A 96 2.80 -1.82 14.26
CA LYS A 96 4.10 -2.50 14.26
C LYS A 96 3.91 -4.02 14.08
N GLY A 97 3.04 -4.62 14.88
CA GLY A 97 2.76 -6.06 14.80
C GLY A 97 2.19 -6.49 13.45
N LEU A 98 1.33 -5.66 12.84
CA LEU A 98 0.82 -5.94 11.50
C LEU A 98 1.93 -5.95 10.44
N ARG A 99 2.87 -5.01 10.51
CA ARG A 99 4.00 -4.97 9.57
C ARG A 99 4.95 -6.14 9.74
N GLU A 100 5.27 -6.50 10.98
CA GLU A 100 6.13 -7.64 11.28
C GLU A 100 5.50 -8.93 10.73
N ARG A 101 4.24 -9.18 11.02
CA ARG A 101 3.51 -10.34 10.49
C ARG A 101 3.40 -10.35 8.96
N ALA A 102 3.14 -9.22 8.32
CA ALA A 102 3.08 -9.16 6.87
C ALA A 102 4.41 -9.52 6.21
N LEU A 103 5.52 -9.16 6.85
CA LEU A 103 6.85 -9.53 6.38
C LEU A 103 7.17 -11.00 6.66
N GLU A 104 6.90 -11.49 7.86
CA GLU A 104 7.20 -12.86 8.28
C GLU A 104 6.33 -13.89 7.56
N ASP A 105 5.01 -13.68 7.55
CA ASP A 105 4.04 -14.65 7.01
C ASP A 105 3.85 -14.47 5.49
N GLY A 106 3.69 -13.22 5.02
CA GLY A 106 3.35 -12.88 3.63
C GLY A 106 4.56 -12.58 2.74
N GLY A 107 5.70 -12.23 3.33
CA GLY A 107 6.92 -11.84 2.62
C GLY A 107 6.79 -10.53 1.86
N ILE A 108 5.96 -9.60 2.33
CA ILE A 108 5.71 -8.27 1.78
C ILE A 108 6.01 -7.16 2.78
N TYR A 109 6.41 -6.00 2.27
CA TYR A 109 6.55 -4.79 3.06
C TYR A 109 5.20 -4.06 3.15
N LEU A 110 4.56 -4.17 4.31
CA LEU A 110 3.27 -3.55 4.55
C LEU A 110 3.45 -2.08 4.95
N HIS A 111 2.81 -1.20 4.20
CA HIS A 111 2.66 0.22 4.50
C HIS A 111 1.22 0.50 4.91
N ILE A 112 1.04 1.31 5.93
CA ILE A 112 -0.27 1.49 6.54
C ILE A 112 -0.71 2.95 6.40
N LEU A 113 -1.92 3.15 5.91
CA LEU A 113 -2.64 4.40 6.06
C LEU A 113 -3.37 4.37 7.40
N GLY A 114 -3.16 5.40 8.22
CA GLY A 114 -3.93 5.56 9.44
C GLY A 114 -5.26 6.25 9.18
N ALA A 115 -6.23 6.08 10.07
CA ALA A 115 -7.50 6.78 9.99
C ALA A 115 -7.29 8.29 10.10
N LEU A 116 -7.83 9.06 9.16
CA LEU A 116 -7.75 10.52 9.16
C LEU A 116 -8.68 11.13 10.20
N THR A 117 -9.89 10.57 10.33
CA THR A 117 -10.85 10.92 11.39
C THR A 117 -11.06 9.74 12.34
N ALA A 118 -11.43 10.02 13.58
CA ALA A 118 -11.73 8.99 14.57
C ALA A 118 -12.90 8.12 14.08
N GLY A 119 -12.74 6.81 14.14
CA GLY A 119 -13.75 5.87 13.66
C GLY A 119 -14.05 5.98 12.16
N LEU A 120 -13.30 6.77 11.38
CA LEU A 120 -13.59 7.13 9.99
C LEU A 120 -14.97 7.84 9.83
N GLU A 121 -15.47 8.49 10.88
CA GLU A 121 -16.82 9.09 10.92
C GLU A 121 -16.90 10.46 10.23
N GLY A 122 -15.75 11.07 9.91
CA GLY A 122 -15.72 12.39 9.27
C GLY A 122 -16.07 13.55 10.19
N GLU A 123 -16.12 13.33 11.52
CA GLU A 123 -16.58 14.32 12.52
C GLU A 123 -15.43 15.06 13.20
N ARG A 124 -14.36 14.36 13.52
CA ARG A 124 -13.21 14.91 14.25
C ARG A 124 -11.92 14.21 13.85
N PRO A 125 -10.77 14.91 13.86
CA PRO A 125 -9.48 14.30 13.55
C PRO A 125 -9.17 13.12 14.49
N SER A 126 -8.46 12.12 13.96
CA SER A 126 -7.86 11.05 14.75
C SER A 126 -6.58 11.53 15.47
N ASN A 127 -5.94 10.64 16.23
CA ASN A 127 -4.62 10.92 16.82
C ASN A 127 -3.50 10.78 15.77
N ILE A 128 -3.41 11.73 14.82
CA ILE A 128 -2.43 11.73 13.73
C ILE A 128 -0.98 11.69 14.27
N ALA A 129 -0.70 12.38 15.36
CA ALA A 129 0.61 12.35 16.01
C ALA A 129 1.00 10.92 16.43
N GLY A 130 0.07 10.20 17.08
CA GLY A 130 0.25 8.81 17.48
C GLY A 130 0.41 7.87 16.29
N LEU A 131 -0.35 8.10 15.23
CA LEU A 131 -0.25 7.34 13.98
C LEU A 131 1.10 7.53 13.30
N LYS A 132 1.59 8.77 13.22
CA LYS A 132 2.92 9.07 12.69
C LYS A 132 4.01 8.37 13.51
N LYS A 133 3.95 8.46 14.84
CA LYS A 133 4.88 7.77 15.74
C LYS A 133 4.79 6.24 15.58
N GLY A 134 3.61 5.70 15.34
CA GLY A 134 3.37 4.27 15.03
C GLY A 134 3.89 3.84 13.66
N GLY A 135 4.34 4.78 12.81
CA GLY A 135 4.95 4.53 11.50
C GLY A 135 3.93 4.41 10.37
N CYS A 136 2.76 5.05 10.47
CA CYS A 136 1.93 5.30 9.30
C CYS A 136 2.67 6.15 8.28
N ILE A 137 2.54 5.80 7.01
CA ILE A 137 3.14 6.58 5.91
C ILE A 137 2.28 7.77 5.50
N ALA A 138 0.98 7.67 5.71
CA ALA A 138 -0.02 8.68 5.39
C ALA A 138 -1.31 8.39 6.18
N VAL A 139 -2.32 9.22 5.99
CA VAL A 139 -3.66 9.06 6.58
C VAL A 139 -4.74 9.12 5.51
N SER A 140 -5.89 8.50 5.77
CA SER A 140 -7.02 8.46 4.85
C SER A 140 -8.34 8.32 5.61
N ASN A 141 -9.42 8.83 5.04
CA ASN A 141 -10.78 8.52 5.51
C ASN A 141 -11.40 7.35 4.71
N ALA A 142 -10.58 6.63 3.95
CA ALA A 142 -11.01 5.60 3.00
C ALA A 142 -12.11 6.17 2.05
N ARG A 143 -13.25 5.49 1.95
CA ARG A 143 -14.40 5.95 1.16
C ARG A 143 -15.51 6.57 2.03
N ARG A 144 -15.17 6.96 3.27
CA ARG A 144 -16.12 7.56 4.19
C ARG A 144 -16.16 9.08 4.01
N PRO A 145 -17.33 9.69 3.85
CA PRO A 145 -17.46 11.13 3.66
C PRO A 145 -17.12 11.89 4.94
N PHE A 146 -16.94 13.19 4.82
CA PHE A 146 -16.85 14.10 5.95
C PHE A 146 -18.23 14.68 6.25
N GLN A 147 -18.48 15.01 7.51
CA GLN A 147 -19.75 15.61 7.93
C GLN A 147 -19.95 17.03 7.37
N ASN A 148 -18.85 17.76 7.19
CA ASN A 148 -18.85 19.07 6.54
C ASN A 148 -17.43 19.49 6.13
N ASP A 149 -17.36 20.51 5.26
CA ASP A 149 -16.12 21.03 4.71
C ASP A 149 -15.18 21.64 5.76
N LEU A 150 -15.73 22.20 6.84
CA LEU A 150 -14.91 22.77 7.91
C LEU A 150 -14.15 21.67 8.65
N VAL A 151 -14.77 20.52 8.90
CA VAL A 151 -14.09 19.35 9.49
C VAL A 151 -13.01 18.85 8.55
N LEU A 152 -13.29 18.76 7.27
CA LEU A 152 -12.30 18.39 6.25
C LEU A 152 -11.10 19.36 6.30
N LEU A 153 -11.35 20.67 6.20
CA LEU A 153 -10.30 21.69 6.22
C LEU A 153 -9.43 21.57 7.49
N ARG A 154 -10.05 21.54 8.67
CA ARG A 154 -9.32 21.46 9.96
C ARG A 154 -8.52 20.17 10.09
N THR A 155 -9.04 19.08 9.57
CA THR A 155 -8.36 17.79 9.60
C THR A 155 -7.15 17.77 8.65
N LEU A 156 -7.25 18.38 7.48
CA LEU A 156 -6.15 18.56 6.55
C LEU A 156 -5.04 19.46 7.11
N GLU A 157 -5.42 20.60 7.72
CA GLU A 157 -4.48 21.49 8.42
C GLU A 157 -3.74 20.75 9.53
N TYR A 158 -4.48 19.95 10.33
CA TYR A 158 -3.88 19.16 11.41
C TYR A 158 -2.94 18.10 10.88
N ALA A 159 -3.28 17.38 9.81
CA ALA A 159 -2.38 16.43 9.16
C ALA A 159 -1.10 17.12 8.64
N ALA A 160 -1.23 18.30 8.06
CA ALA A 160 -0.12 19.09 7.56
C ALA A 160 0.86 19.52 8.67
N THR A 161 0.40 19.80 9.91
CA THR A 161 1.29 20.14 11.02
C THR A 161 2.28 19.02 11.36
N PHE A 162 1.92 17.78 11.05
CA PHE A 162 2.80 16.61 11.20
C PHE A 162 3.52 16.21 9.92
N GLY A 163 3.34 16.95 8.83
CA GLY A 163 3.88 16.58 7.51
C GLY A 163 3.32 15.24 7.00
N MET A 164 2.11 14.87 7.42
CA MET A 164 1.45 13.64 6.98
C MET A 164 0.75 13.89 5.63
N LYS A 165 1.00 12.98 4.68
CA LYS A 165 0.25 12.96 3.42
C LYS A 165 -1.16 12.46 3.67
N VAL A 166 -2.11 12.91 2.84
CA VAL A 166 -3.49 12.48 2.91
C VAL A 166 -3.85 11.77 1.60
N PHE A 167 -4.34 10.56 1.71
CA PHE A 167 -4.98 9.84 0.61
C PHE A 167 -6.47 10.12 0.67
N PHE A 168 -6.93 10.89 -0.28
CA PHE A 168 -8.31 11.37 -0.31
C PHE A 168 -9.09 10.69 -1.44
N TYR A 169 -10.29 10.22 -1.11
CA TYR A 169 -11.28 9.75 -2.07
C TYR A 169 -12.31 10.87 -2.27
N PRO A 170 -12.32 11.54 -3.42
CA PRO A 170 -13.16 12.71 -3.65
C PRO A 170 -14.58 12.27 -4.05
N ASP A 171 -15.35 11.85 -3.07
CA ASP A 171 -16.75 11.49 -3.25
C ASP A 171 -17.62 12.33 -2.31
N GLU A 172 -18.59 13.04 -2.89
CA GLU A 172 -19.58 13.80 -2.19
C GLU A 172 -20.94 13.11 -2.35
N PRO A 173 -21.43 12.43 -1.30
CA PRO A 173 -22.64 11.60 -1.39
C PRO A 173 -23.88 12.38 -1.82
N SER A 174 -23.95 13.68 -1.52
CA SER A 174 -25.06 14.52 -1.95
C SER A 174 -25.08 14.77 -3.46
N LEU A 175 -23.93 14.61 -4.13
CA LEU A 175 -23.78 14.76 -5.55
C LEU A 175 -23.74 13.40 -6.29
N SER A 176 -23.06 12.41 -5.72
CA SER A 176 -22.90 11.09 -6.35
C SER A 176 -24.14 10.20 -6.17
N GLY A 177 -24.88 10.39 -5.06
CA GLY A 177 -26.01 9.53 -4.72
C GLY A 177 -25.63 8.04 -4.76
N ASP A 178 -26.51 7.23 -5.31
CA ASP A 178 -26.28 5.79 -5.55
C ASP A 178 -25.73 5.49 -6.96
N GLY A 179 -25.15 6.51 -7.62
CA GLY A 179 -24.62 6.39 -8.96
C GLY A 179 -23.47 5.39 -9.05
N VAL A 180 -23.52 4.50 -10.04
CA VAL A 180 -22.49 3.47 -10.29
C VAL A 180 -21.65 3.77 -11.53
N ALA A 181 -22.02 4.79 -12.32
CA ALA A 181 -21.34 5.19 -13.53
C ALA A 181 -21.31 6.72 -13.65
N HIS A 182 -20.31 7.21 -14.40
CA HIS A 182 -20.18 8.64 -14.70
C HIS A 182 -21.38 9.11 -15.56
N GLU A 183 -21.98 10.25 -15.20
CA GLU A 183 -22.99 10.92 -16.02
C GLU A 183 -22.36 11.51 -17.27
N GLY A 184 -22.73 11.03 -18.42
CA GLY A 184 -22.22 11.52 -19.69
C GLY A 184 -22.80 10.80 -20.88
N TYR A 185 -22.57 11.34 -22.07
CA TYR A 185 -23.10 10.78 -23.32
C TYR A 185 -22.74 9.30 -23.49
N ILE A 186 -21.52 8.89 -23.13
CA ILE A 186 -21.05 7.51 -23.23
C ILE A 186 -21.76 6.59 -22.22
N ALA A 187 -22.11 7.10 -21.05
CA ALA A 187 -22.81 6.32 -20.02
C ALA A 187 -24.28 6.04 -20.35
N SER A 188 -24.80 6.67 -21.40
CA SER A 188 -26.18 6.48 -21.90
C SER A 188 -26.32 5.35 -22.92
N TYR A 189 -25.20 4.74 -23.29
CA TYR A 189 -25.12 3.57 -24.17
C TYR A 189 -24.77 2.32 -23.38
#